data_5808e12890d5e9c4815b4c854a9633c7
#
_entry.id   5808e12890d5e9c4815b4c854a9633c7
#
_cell.length_a   1.000
_cell.length_b   1.000
_cell.length_c   1.000
_cell.angle_alpha   90.00
_cell.angle_beta   90.00
_cell.angle_gamma   90.00
#
_symmetry.space_group_name_H-M   'P 1'
#
loop_
_entity.id
_entity.type
_entity.pdbx_description
1 polymer ?
#
loop_
_entity_poly.entity_id
_entity_poly.type
_entity_poly.pdbx_seq_one_letter_code
_entity_poly.pdbx_strand_id
1 'polypeptide(L)'
;MTMVQKGVRVRLYPTEWQKVLINKTIGCCRFVHNQTLANCKQSYEQTQHFPSGKERSANLVSLKEEYEFLKEVSAVALQQSIRDFDSALNNFFKNRTHFNFPQFKSKHKSKQSYRTPYNGGKANILDNKHIKLPKLGKVKTKCFDMPDVYKIFNITVERTNTGKYYASICIETGVQSLPKTGKQVGFDLGLIDLLIGSDGTRYERPKFAYIFKDKLAKEQRKLSKMRTKLERANLNLDGCKNYQKQKHKVAKLHEHIANNAKDFNHKLSRKLVEDYDFIAMEDLNVSGLLKNHKLAYSISDVRWSQLVGFIQYKCLWYGKKFIQIDRFYASSKICSCCGAYHNDIVNSLKVREWTCLDCGTHHDRDVNAAKNILIKALSVGV
;
A
#
# COMPACT_ATOMS: atom_id res chain seq x y z
N MET A 1 -20.63 -12.80 -13.12
CA MET A 1 -19.23 -13.04 -12.74
C MET A 1 -18.41 -11.87 -13.26
N THR A 2 -17.70 -11.16 -12.38
CA THR A 2 -16.89 -9.99 -12.75
C THR A 2 -15.43 -10.41 -12.92
N MET A 3 -14.81 -10.06 -14.06
CA MET A 3 -13.37 -10.29 -14.27
C MET A 3 -12.55 -9.24 -13.53
N VAL A 4 -11.63 -9.68 -12.67
CA VAL A 4 -10.86 -8.80 -11.84
C VAL A 4 -9.38 -9.19 -11.83
N GLN A 5 -8.51 -8.19 -11.66
CA GLN A 5 -7.10 -8.43 -11.38
C GLN A 5 -6.88 -8.62 -9.87
N LYS A 6 -6.22 -9.72 -9.53
CA LYS A 6 -5.95 -10.10 -8.14
C LYS A 6 -4.48 -10.44 -7.92
N GLY A 7 -3.95 -10.04 -6.79
CA GLY A 7 -2.60 -10.41 -6.36
C GLY A 7 -2.63 -11.58 -5.37
N VAL A 8 -2.07 -12.73 -5.75
CA VAL A 8 -1.87 -13.88 -4.85
C VAL A 8 -0.45 -13.79 -4.28
N ARG A 9 -0.33 -13.54 -2.97
CA ARG A 9 0.97 -13.40 -2.29
C ARG A 9 1.34 -14.67 -1.57
N VAL A 10 2.46 -15.28 -1.99
CA VAL A 10 2.95 -16.57 -1.51
C VAL A 10 4.31 -16.44 -0.85
N ARG A 11 4.54 -17.13 0.26
CA ARG A 11 5.84 -17.22 0.92
C ARG A 11 6.79 -18.09 0.11
N LEU A 12 8.01 -17.58 -0.15
CA LEU A 12 9.10 -18.34 -0.78
C LEU A 12 10.08 -18.87 0.27
N TYR A 13 10.61 -20.05 0.00
CA TYR A 13 11.68 -20.70 0.74
C TYR A 13 12.89 -20.97 -0.18
N PRO A 14 13.59 -19.92 -0.62
CA PRO A 14 14.74 -20.08 -1.52
C PRO A 14 15.93 -20.71 -0.78
N THR A 15 16.73 -21.49 -1.51
CA THR A 15 18.04 -21.98 -1.06
C THR A 15 19.01 -20.82 -0.86
N GLU A 16 20.17 -21.03 -0.25
CA GLU A 16 21.16 -19.96 -0.02
C GLU A 16 21.63 -19.35 -1.35
N TRP A 17 21.91 -20.18 -2.35
CA TRP A 17 22.25 -19.74 -3.69
C TRP A 17 21.13 -18.87 -4.31
N GLN A 18 19.88 -19.34 -4.22
CA GLN A 18 18.74 -18.59 -4.73
C GLN A 18 18.55 -17.24 -4.01
N LYS A 19 18.81 -17.19 -2.69
CA LYS A 19 18.77 -15.92 -1.93
C LYS A 19 19.80 -14.93 -2.45
N VAL A 20 21.04 -15.40 -2.72
CA VAL A 20 22.10 -14.57 -3.29
C VAL A 20 21.65 -14.00 -4.64
N LEU A 21 21.14 -14.85 -5.54
CA LEU A 21 20.72 -14.43 -6.87
C LEU A 21 19.48 -13.51 -6.84
N ILE A 22 18.51 -13.73 -5.96
CA ILE A 22 17.38 -12.82 -5.74
C ILE A 22 17.90 -11.43 -5.30
N ASN A 23 18.82 -11.38 -4.33
CA ASN A 23 19.38 -10.13 -3.85
C ASN A 23 20.19 -9.40 -4.92
N LYS A 24 20.98 -10.12 -5.72
CA LYS A 24 21.69 -9.58 -6.89
C LYS A 24 20.68 -9.00 -7.90
N THR A 25 19.63 -9.75 -8.25
CA THR A 25 18.59 -9.29 -9.18
C THR A 25 17.91 -8.01 -8.71
N ILE A 26 17.54 -7.91 -7.41
CA ILE A 26 16.99 -6.68 -6.82
C ILE A 26 17.98 -5.52 -6.93
N GLY A 27 19.27 -5.78 -6.66
CA GLY A 27 20.34 -4.78 -6.77
C GLY A 27 20.49 -4.26 -8.19
N CYS A 28 20.58 -5.16 -9.18
CA CYS A 28 20.70 -4.83 -10.59
C CYS A 28 19.47 -4.08 -11.14
N CYS A 29 18.25 -4.49 -10.77
CA CYS A 29 17.03 -3.76 -11.16
C CYS A 29 17.00 -2.35 -10.59
N ARG A 30 17.46 -2.15 -9.34
CA ARG A 30 17.61 -0.82 -8.75
C ARG A 30 18.66 0.01 -9.46
N PHE A 31 19.80 -0.59 -9.79
CA PHE A 31 20.88 0.07 -10.54
C PHE A 31 20.39 0.53 -11.92
N VAL A 32 19.76 -0.35 -12.70
CA VAL A 32 19.20 -0.02 -14.02
C VAL A 32 18.15 1.10 -13.91
N HIS A 33 17.25 1.05 -12.93
CA HIS A 33 16.29 2.13 -12.69
C HIS A 33 17.00 3.47 -12.44
N ASN A 34 18.05 3.47 -11.63
CA ASN A 34 18.79 4.70 -11.30
C ASN A 34 19.57 5.24 -12.48
N GLN A 35 20.23 4.39 -13.28
CA GLN A 35 20.91 4.79 -14.50
C GLN A 35 19.94 5.34 -15.55
N THR A 36 18.76 4.70 -15.71
CA THR A 36 17.72 5.20 -16.59
C THR A 36 17.25 6.60 -16.16
N LEU A 37 17.05 6.82 -14.85
CA LEU A 37 16.66 8.13 -14.33
C LEU A 37 17.77 9.18 -14.53
N ALA A 38 19.04 8.82 -14.27
CA ALA A 38 20.18 9.73 -14.46
C ALA A 38 20.31 10.14 -15.94
N ASN A 39 20.23 9.18 -16.86
CA ASN A 39 20.25 9.41 -18.29
C ASN A 39 19.09 10.32 -18.75
N CYS A 40 17.88 10.07 -18.25
CA CYS A 40 16.72 10.93 -18.56
C CYS A 40 16.93 12.37 -18.09
N LYS A 41 17.50 12.59 -16.91
CA LYS A 41 17.78 13.93 -16.40
C LYS A 41 18.85 14.63 -17.24
N GLN A 42 19.96 13.96 -17.52
CA GLN A 42 21.05 14.49 -18.32
C GLN A 42 20.59 14.85 -19.73
N SER A 43 19.83 13.96 -20.40
CA SER A 43 19.27 14.26 -21.72
C SER A 43 18.36 15.49 -21.69
N TYR A 44 17.49 15.61 -20.67
CA TYR A 44 16.63 16.76 -20.54
C TYR A 44 17.39 18.08 -20.30
N GLU A 45 18.45 18.04 -19.50
CA GLU A 45 19.32 19.18 -19.28
C GLU A 45 20.02 19.64 -20.57
N GLN A 46 20.42 18.71 -21.45
CA GLN A 46 21.15 18.99 -22.69
C GLN A 46 20.23 19.33 -23.86
N THR A 47 19.09 18.64 -23.99
CA THR A 47 18.24 18.71 -25.20
C THR A 47 16.82 19.16 -24.93
N GLN A 48 16.44 19.39 -23.65
CA GLN A 48 15.06 19.65 -23.19
C GLN A 48 14.08 18.53 -23.56
N HIS A 49 14.58 17.34 -23.92
CA HIS A 49 13.77 16.17 -24.24
C HIS A 49 14.15 14.95 -23.42
N PHE A 50 13.15 14.17 -23.05
CA PHE A 50 13.36 12.85 -22.43
C PHE A 50 13.58 11.80 -23.51
N PRO A 51 14.55 10.89 -23.36
CA PRO A 51 14.71 9.75 -24.26
C PRO A 51 13.40 8.97 -24.37
N SER A 52 13.07 8.47 -25.54
CA SER A 52 11.91 7.62 -25.77
C SER A 52 12.03 6.27 -25.02
N GLY A 53 10.91 5.54 -24.84
CA GLY A 53 10.94 4.20 -24.24
C GLY A 53 11.79 3.20 -25.02
N LYS A 54 11.91 3.37 -26.36
CA LYS A 54 12.80 2.57 -27.20
C LYS A 54 14.27 2.86 -26.91
N GLU A 55 14.66 4.13 -26.83
CA GLU A 55 16.02 4.55 -26.50
C GLU A 55 16.44 4.13 -25.11
N ARG A 56 15.56 4.30 -24.11
CA ARG A 56 15.81 3.78 -22.74
C ARG A 56 16.03 2.27 -22.72
N SER A 57 15.26 1.52 -23.53
CA SER A 57 15.42 0.07 -23.64
C SER A 57 16.71 -0.32 -24.39
N ALA A 58 17.08 0.41 -25.42
CA ALA A 58 18.34 0.21 -26.15
C ALA A 58 19.57 0.48 -25.27
N ASN A 59 19.52 1.52 -24.44
CA ASN A 59 20.58 1.85 -23.49
C ASN A 59 20.90 0.70 -22.51
N LEU A 60 19.97 -0.24 -22.26
CA LEU A 60 20.24 -1.42 -21.43
C LEU A 60 21.31 -2.33 -22.06
N VAL A 61 21.46 -2.34 -23.37
CA VAL A 61 22.48 -3.14 -24.05
C VAL A 61 23.86 -2.56 -23.71
N SER A 62 24.04 -1.26 -23.91
CA SER A 62 25.29 -0.56 -23.56
C SER A 62 25.62 -0.67 -22.07
N LEU A 63 24.64 -0.55 -21.19
CA LEU A 63 24.85 -0.76 -19.75
C LEU A 63 25.31 -2.18 -19.40
N LYS A 64 24.92 -3.21 -20.17
CA LYS A 64 25.40 -4.59 -19.96
C LYS A 64 26.79 -4.81 -20.50
N GLU A 65 27.21 -4.06 -21.49
CA GLU A 65 28.59 -4.07 -22.00
C GLU A 65 29.52 -3.41 -20.99
N GLU A 66 29.12 -2.27 -20.44
CA GLU A 66 29.89 -1.52 -19.44
C GLU A 66 29.90 -2.23 -18.07
N TYR A 67 28.78 -2.83 -17.64
CA TYR A 67 28.64 -3.44 -16.33
C TYR A 67 28.35 -4.94 -16.42
N GLU A 68 29.37 -5.78 -16.43
CA GLU A 68 29.26 -7.24 -16.60
C GLU A 68 28.35 -7.91 -15.58
N PHE A 69 28.28 -7.41 -14.32
CA PHE A 69 27.42 -7.98 -13.29
C PHE A 69 25.91 -7.99 -13.65
N LEU A 70 25.50 -7.17 -14.62
CA LEU A 70 24.13 -7.18 -15.14
C LEU A 70 23.81 -8.44 -15.96
N LYS A 71 24.83 -9.13 -16.49
CA LYS A 71 24.67 -10.39 -17.22
C LYS A 71 24.40 -11.59 -16.29
N GLU A 72 24.75 -11.49 -15.00
CA GLU A 72 24.53 -12.54 -14.01
C GLU A 72 23.03 -12.76 -13.70
N VAL A 73 22.21 -11.71 -13.84
CA VAL A 73 20.79 -11.73 -13.47
C VAL A 73 19.88 -11.88 -14.70
N SER A 74 18.58 -12.02 -14.46
CA SER A 74 17.59 -12.17 -15.54
C SER A 74 17.45 -10.88 -16.36
N ALA A 75 17.75 -10.97 -17.67
CA ALA A 75 17.56 -9.86 -18.60
C ALA A 75 16.12 -9.33 -18.63
N VAL A 76 15.16 -10.23 -18.50
CA VAL A 76 13.73 -9.89 -18.49
C VAL A 76 13.37 -9.06 -17.25
N ALA A 77 13.97 -9.33 -16.08
CA ALA A 77 13.78 -8.52 -14.87
C ALA A 77 14.36 -7.12 -15.04
N LEU A 78 15.50 -6.97 -15.70
CA LEU A 78 16.11 -5.66 -16.01
C LEU A 78 15.26 -4.86 -16.98
N GLN A 79 14.78 -5.48 -18.06
CA GLN A 79 13.84 -4.84 -19.01
C GLN A 79 12.55 -4.41 -18.31
N GLN A 80 12.03 -5.25 -17.39
CA GLN A 80 10.84 -4.91 -16.64
C GLN A 80 11.07 -3.71 -15.70
N SER A 81 12.29 -3.54 -15.17
CA SER A 81 12.63 -2.37 -14.36
C SER A 81 12.55 -1.06 -15.16
N ILE A 82 12.91 -1.08 -16.45
CA ILE A 82 12.76 0.08 -17.36
C ILE A 82 11.28 0.33 -17.65
N ARG A 83 10.50 -0.71 -17.96
CA ARG A 83 9.06 -0.57 -18.19
C ARG A 83 8.32 -0.01 -16.96
N ASP A 84 8.74 -0.41 -15.76
CA ASP A 84 8.21 0.12 -14.51
C ASP A 84 8.57 1.59 -14.33
N PHE A 85 9.77 2.00 -14.75
CA PHE A 85 10.18 3.40 -14.80
C PHE A 85 9.34 4.19 -15.81
N ASP A 86 9.14 3.67 -17.02
CA ASP A 86 8.33 4.29 -18.06
C ASP A 86 6.89 4.50 -17.59
N SER A 87 6.32 3.50 -16.91
CA SER A 87 4.98 3.61 -16.33
C SER A 87 4.90 4.71 -15.27
N ALA A 88 5.92 4.82 -14.41
CA ALA A 88 5.98 5.86 -13.38
C ALA A 88 6.13 7.27 -14.00
N LEU A 89 6.96 7.41 -15.04
CA LEU A 89 7.16 8.67 -15.76
C LEU A 89 5.88 9.09 -16.49
N ASN A 90 5.21 8.16 -17.17
CA ASN A 90 3.93 8.41 -17.85
C ASN A 90 2.82 8.81 -16.86
N ASN A 91 2.74 8.17 -15.70
CA ASN A 91 1.78 8.53 -14.66
C ASN A 91 2.02 9.97 -14.14
N PHE A 92 3.28 10.34 -13.93
CA PHE A 92 3.64 11.72 -13.55
C PHE A 92 3.16 12.73 -14.60
N PHE A 93 3.42 12.50 -15.89
CA PHE A 93 2.99 13.43 -16.93
C PHE A 93 1.47 13.49 -17.10
N LYS A 94 0.76 12.37 -16.89
CA LYS A 94 -0.71 12.33 -16.96
C LYS A 94 -1.38 13.06 -15.80
N ASN A 95 -0.82 12.99 -14.60
CA ASN A 95 -1.41 13.62 -13.42
C ASN A 95 -0.34 14.04 -12.41
N ARG A 96 0.23 15.24 -12.61
CA ARG A 96 1.31 15.81 -11.78
C ARG A 96 0.85 16.17 -10.37
N THR A 97 -0.44 16.36 -10.15
CA THR A 97 -0.98 16.68 -8.82
C THR A 97 -1.04 15.45 -7.92
N HIS A 98 -1.13 14.25 -8.52
CA HIS A 98 -1.25 12.99 -7.80
C HIS A 98 0.06 12.19 -7.77
N PHE A 99 0.83 12.19 -8.87
CA PHE A 99 2.07 11.42 -8.99
C PHE A 99 3.30 12.31 -8.93
N ASN A 100 4.27 11.94 -8.10
CA ASN A 100 5.57 12.60 -8.08
C ASN A 100 6.46 12.11 -9.22
N PHE A 101 7.41 12.96 -9.64
CA PHE A 101 8.46 12.57 -10.58
C PHE A 101 9.28 11.39 -10.03
N PRO A 102 9.68 10.41 -10.86
CA PRO A 102 10.47 9.26 -10.42
C PRO A 102 11.72 9.67 -9.64
N GLN A 103 12.00 8.96 -8.54
CA GLN A 103 13.11 9.24 -7.63
C GLN A 103 14.16 8.13 -7.68
N PHE A 104 15.40 8.45 -7.31
CA PHE A 104 16.46 7.46 -7.15
C PHE A 104 16.09 6.45 -6.04
N LYS A 105 16.28 5.18 -6.34
CA LYS A 105 16.04 4.09 -5.39
C LYS A 105 17.30 3.81 -4.58
N SER A 106 17.16 3.63 -3.26
CA SER A 106 18.25 3.26 -2.37
C SER A 106 18.05 1.86 -1.76
N LYS A 107 19.16 1.20 -1.39
CA LYS A 107 19.14 -0.12 -0.73
C LYS A 107 18.34 -0.11 0.59
N HIS A 108 18.34 1.02 1.30
CA HIS A 108 17.76 1.10 2.65
C HIS A 108 16.35 1.68 2.69
N LYS A 109 16.00 2.56 1.77
CA LYS A 109 14.70 3.27 1.77
C LYS A 109 13.69 2.67 0.79
N SER A 110 14.16 2.06 -0.31
CA SER A 110 13.26 1.54 -1.35
C SER A 110 12.86 0.10 -1.07
N LYS A 111 11.67 -0.28 -1.55
CA LYS A 111 11.20 -1.65 -1.50
C LYS A 111 12.16 -2.59 -2.22
N GLN A 112 12.56 -3.66 -1.56
CA GLN A 112 13.48 -4.65 -2.11
C GLN A 112 12.71 -5.68 -2.92
N SER A 113 12.45 -5.39 -4.19
CA SER A 113 11.69 -6.26 -5.09
C SER A 113 12.11 -6.08 -6.54
N TYR A 114 11.84 -7.11 -7.34
CA TYR A 114 11.87 -7.06 -8.80
C TYR A 114 10.65 -7.75 -9.37
N ARG A 115 10.27 -7.40 -10.59
CA ARG A 115 9.14 -7.99 -11.31
C ARG A 115 9.63 -8.73 -12.55
N THR A 116 9.00 -9.86 -12.84
CA THR A 116 9.19 -10.61 -14.08
C THR A 116 7.84 -10.89 -14.71
N PRO A 117 7.64 -10.65 -16.03
CA PRO A 117 6.42 -11.04 -16.70
C PRO A 117 6.28 -12.57 -16.69
N TYR A 118 5.07 -13.05 -16.64
CA TYR A 118 4.75 -14.46 -16.84
C TYR A 118 4.86 -14.81 -18.33
N ASN A 119 5.58 -15.87 -18.68
CA ASN A 119 5.79 -16.28 -20.06
C ASN A 119 5.67 -17.79 -20.27
N GLY A 120 5.02 -18.50 -19.33
CA GLY A 120 4.75 -19.94 -19.40
C GLY A 120 5.98 -20.85 -19.31
N GLY A 121 7.14 -20.43 -19.83
CA GLY A 121 8.34 -21.26 -19.84
C GLY A 121 9.38 -20.88 -18.78
N LYS A 122 9.81 -19.62 -18.76
CA LYS A 122 10.89 -19.14 -17.86
C LYS A 122 10.37 -18.67 -16.51
N ALA A 123 9.17 -18.06 -16.47
CA ALA A 123 8.46 -17.73 -15.24
C ALA A 123 7.12 -18.48 -15.25
N ASN A 124 6.90 -19.40 -14.33
CA ASN A 124 5.71 -20.28 -14.32
C ASN A 124 5.36 -20.74 -12.90
N ILE A 125 4.11 -21.14 -12.71
CA ILE A 125 3.64 -21.89 -11.54
C ILE A 125 3.70 -23.34 -11.89
N LEU A 126 4.50 -24.12 -11.15
CA LEU A 126 4.70 -25.55 -11.43
C LEU A 126 3.64 -26.40 -10.72
N ASP A 127 3.38 -26.08 -9.47
CA ASP A 127 2.41 -26.75 -8.61
C ASP A 127 2.05 -25.82 -7.43
N ASN A 128 1.24 -26.31 -6.48
CA ASN A 128 0.83 -25.55 -5.29
C ASN A 128 1.95 -25.30 -4.26
N LYS A 129 3.14 -25.81 -4.48
CA LYS A 129 4.32 -25.66 -3.59
C LYS A 129 5.55 -25.14 -4.29
N HIS A 130 5.50 -24.94 -5.62
CA HIS A 130 6.67 -24.53 -6.38
C HIS A 130 6.32 -23.55 -7.50
N ILE A 131 7.17 -22.56 -7.65
CA ILE A 131 7.17 -21.66 -8.80
C ILE A 131 8.54 -21.73 -9.51
N LYS A 132 8.53 -21.56 -10.84
CA LYS A 132 9.75 -21.42 -11.64
C LYS A 132 9.99 -19.94 -11.87
N LEU A 133 11.20 -19.49 -11.62
CA LEU A 133 11.63 -18.10 -11.86
C LEU A 133 12.86 -18.06 -12.77
N PRO A 134 12.97 -17.05 -13.65
CA PRO A 134 14.10 -16.94 -14.57
C PRO A 134 15.44 -16.95 -13.83
N LYS A 135 16.39 -17.74 -14.32
CA LYS A 135 17.71 -18.02 -13.73
C LYS A 135 17.70 -18.68 -12.34
N LEU A 136 16.63 -18.61 -11.59
CA LEU A 136 16.46 -19.24 -10.26
C LEU A 136 15.99 -20.69 -10.34
N GLY A 137 15.37 -21.08 -11.47
CA GLY A 137 14.77 -22.39 -11.61
C GLY A 137 13.56 -22.60 -10.68
N LYS A 138 13.42 -23.82 -10.15
CA LYS A 138 12.36 -24.22 -9.22
C LYS A 138 12.61 -23.64 -7.84
N VAL A 139 11.67 -22.85 -7.32
CA VAL A 139 11.72 -22.24 -5.98
C VAL A 139 10.56 -22.78 -5.15
N LYS A 140 10.86 -23.29 -3.96
CA LYS A 140 9.86 -23.81 -3.01
C LYS A 140 9.03 -22.68 -2.43
N THR A 141 7.71 -22.90 -2.32
CA THR A 141 6.76 -21.97 -1.71
C THR A 141 6.07 -22.59 -0.49
N LYS A 142 5.42 -21.78 0.32
CA LYS A 142 4.35 -22.27 1.19
C LYS A 142 3.23 -22.78 0.28
N CYS A 143 2.59 -23.89 0.67
CA CYS A 143 1.42 -24.39 -0.06
C CYS A 143 0.37 -23.27 -0.22
N PHE A 144 -0.15 -23.11 -1.41
CA PHE A 144 -1.14 -22.10 -1.75
C PHE A 144 -2.12 -22.63 -2.80
N ASP A 145 -3.34 -22.20 -2.68
CA ASP A 145 -4.37 -22.51 -3.66
C ASP A 145 -4.49 -21.33 -4.65
N MET A 146 -4.43 -21.66 -5.92
CA MET A 146 -4.74 -20.71 -6.98
C MET A 146 -6.23 -20.74 -7.25
N PRO A 147 -6.90 -19.59 -7.28
CA PRO A 147 -8.26 -19.52 -7.79
C PRO A 147 -8.27 -19.90 -9.27
N ASP A 148 -9.44 -20.13 -9.84
CA ASP A 148 -9.58 -20.30 -11.28
C ASP A 148 -8.97 -19.10 -12.01
N VAL A 149 -7.92 -19.35 -12.79
CA VAL A 149 -7.11 -18.31 -13.42
C VAL A 149 -7.36 -18.29 -14.91
N TYR A 150 -7.80 -17.16 -15.43
CA TYR A 150 -7.91 -16.92 -16.87
C TYR A 150 -6.57 -16.47 -17.46
N LYS A 151 -5.81 -15.63 -16.70
CA LYS A 151 -4.53 -15.10 -17.16
C LYS A 151 -3.60 -14.81 -15.99
N ILE A 152 -2.33 -15.10 -16.18
CA ILE A 152 -1.24 -14.65 -15.28
C ILE A 152 -0.45 -13.57 -16.02
N PHE A 153 -0.27 -12.39 -15.39
CA PHE A 153 0.44 -11.27 -16.00
C PHE A 153 1.92 -11.27 -15.64
N ASN A 154 2.20 -11.32 -14.35
CA ASN A 154 3.57 -11.21 -13.86
C ASN A 154 3.71 -11.78 -12.44
N ILE A 155 4.97 -11.96 -12.05
CA ILE A 155 5.37 -12.37 -10.70
C ILE A 155 6.32 -11.33 -10.15
N THR A 156 5.98 -10.73 -9.00
CA THR A 156 6.86 -9.82 -8.26
C THR A 156 7.50 -10.56 -7.10
N VAL A 157 8.84 -10.65 -7.11
CA VAL A 157 9.60 -11.23 -6.01
C VAL A 157 10.06 -10.13 -5.07
N GLU A 158 9.82 -10.33 -3.78
CA GLU A 158 10.09 -9.34 -2.72
C GLU A 158 10.91 -9.97 -1.59
N ARG A 159 11.88 -9.23 -1.07
CA ARG A 159 12.55 -9.48 0.20
C ARG A 159 12.10 -8.47 1.23
N THR A 160 11.62 -8.94 2.38
CA THR A 160 11.25 -8.07 3.51
C THR A 160 12.48 -7.66 4.35
N ASN A 161 12.31 -6.64 5.19
CA ASN A 161 13.35 -6.21 6.13
C ASN A 161 13.66 -7.29 7.20
N THR A 162 12.79 -8.26 7.37
CA THR A 162 13.00 -9.45 8.23
C THR A 162 13.67 -10.60 7.50
N GLY A 163 14.15 -10.41 6.28
CA GLY A 163 14.83 -11.42 5.48
C GLY A 163 13.92 -12.51 4.91
N LYS A 164 12.61 -12.32 4.97
CA LYS A 164 11.63 -13.22 4.36
C LYS A 164 11.45 -12.89 2.89
N TYR A 165 11.19 -13.92 2.08
CA TYR A 165 10.94 -13.78 0.64
C TYR A 165 9.50 -14.12 0.30
N TYR A 166 8.92 -13.37 -0.63
CA TYR A 166 7.56 -13.57 -1.12
C TYR A 166 7.52 -13.44 -2.65
N ALA A 167 6.60 -14.16 -3.27
CA ALA A 167 6.16 -13.90 -4.63
C ALA A 167 4.74 -13.35 -4.57
N SER A 168 4.47 -12.27 -5.31
CA SER A 168 3.13 -11.78 -5.57
C SER A 168 2.82 -12.04 -7.04
N ILE A 169 1.87 -12.92 -7.30
CA ILE A 169 1.45 -13.36 -8.62
C ILE A 169 0.24 -12.52 -9.00
N CYS A 170 0.35 -11.74 -10.06
CA CYS A 170 -0.77 -10.96 -10.60
C CYS A 170 -1.55 -11.81 -11.58
N ILE A 171 -2.81 -12.06 -11.27
CA ILE A 171 -3.71 -12.91 -12.05
C ILE A 171 -4.97 -12.16 -12.44
N GLU A 172 -5.62 -12.63 -13.50
CA GLU A 172 -7.01 -12.33 -13.83
C GLU A 172 -7.88 -13.52 -13.46
N THR A 173 -8.94 -13.26 -12.72
CA THR A 173 -9.86 -14.31 -12.25
C THR A 173 -11.27 -13.78 -12.21
N GLY A 174 -12.24 -14.66 -12.35
CA GLY A 174 -13.65 -14.32 -12.16
C GLY A 174 -14.01 -14.31 -10.67
N VAL A 175 -14.79 -13.33 -10.27
CA VAL A 175 -15.36 -13.23 -8.92
C VAL A 175 -16.88 -13.18 -9.03
N GLN A 176 -17.57 -13.97 -8.22
CA GLN A 176 -19.01 -13.91 -8.13
C GLN A 176 -19.41 -12.69 -7.29
N SER A 177 -20.42 -11.95 -7.78
CA SER A 177 -21.01 -10.85 -7.00
C SER A 177 -21.66 -11.38 -5.73
N LEU A 178 -21.60 -10.61 -4.67
CA LEU A 178 -22.31 -10.92 -3.43
C LEU A 178 -23.79 -10.61 -3.58
N PRO A 179 -24.66 -11.30 -2.85
CA PRO A 179 -26.08 -11.00 -2.80
C PRO A 179 -26.35 -9.53 -2.45
N LYS A 180 -27.43 -8.98 -2.98
CA LYS A 180 -27.88 -7.64 -2.59
C LYS A 180 -28.53 -7.68 -1.21
N THR A 181 -28.17 -6.69 -0.37
CA THR A 181 -28.72 -6.54 0.98
C THR A 181 -29.75 -5.42 1.06
N GLY A 182 -29.82 -4.53 0.05
CA GLY A 182 -30.63 -3.32 0.08
C GLY A 182 -30.08 -2.22 0.99
N LYS A 183 -29.01 -2.47 1.75
CA LYS A 183 -28.48 -1.53 2.76
C LYS A 183 -27.46 -0.57 2.16
N GLN A 184 -27.55 0.69 2.61
CA GLN A 184 -26.64 1.77 2.24
C GLN A 184 -26.09 2.42 3.51
N VAL A 185 -24.82 2.83 3.51
CA VAL A 185 -24.19 3.45 4.66
C VAL A 185 -23.18 4.52 4.25
N GLY A 186 -23.16 5.62 5.00
CA GLY A 186 -22.05 6.57 5.04
C GLY A 186 -21.22 6.30 6.29
N PHE A 187 -19.88 6.37 6.16
CA PHE A 187 -18.98 6.21 7.29
C PHE A 187 -18.16 7.48 7.51
N ASP A 188 -18.20 7.99 8.73
CA ASP A 188 -17.23 8.95 9.25
C ASP A 188 -15.99 8.20 9.79
N LEU A 189 -14.79 8.75 9.55
CA LEU A 189 -13.51 8.16 9.93
C LEU A 189 -12.97 8.80 11.22
N GLY A 190 -12.96 8.06 12.32
CA GLY A 190 -12.58 8.56 13.63
C GLY A 190 -11.26 8.00 14.20
N LEU A 191 -10.69 8.71 15.18
CA LEU A 191 -9.52 8.27 15.95
C LEU A 191 -9.89 7.52 17.23
N ILE A 192 -11.10 7.71 17.74
CA ILE A 192 -11.63 6.98 18.91
C ILE A 192 -12.28 5.70 18.39
N ASP A 193 -13.39 5.82 17.69
CA ASP A 193 -13.94 4.76 16.86
C ASP A 193 -13.32 4.85 15.47
N LEU A 194 -13.02 3.70 14.87
CA LEU A 194 -12.39 3.63 13.54
C LEU A 194 -13.36 4.10 12.45
N LEU A 195 -14.60 3.65 12.53
CA LEU A 195 -15.69 3.98 11.62
C LEU A 195 -16.98 4.18 12.44
N ILE A 196 -17.72 5.20 12.07
CA ILE A 196 -19.05 5.47 12.62
C ILE A 196 -20.03 5.51 11.45
N GLY A 197 -21.02 4.62 11.46
CA GLY A 197 -21.99 4.47 10.39
C GLY A 197 -23.18 5.43 10.54
N SER A 198 -23.76 5.81 9.40
CA SER A 198 -25.02 6.58 9.35
C SER A 198 -26.22 5.87 9.97
N ASP A 199 -26.13 4.57 10.14
CA ASP A 199 -27.09 3.71 10.84
C ASP A 199 -26.81 3.59 12.35
N GLY A 200 -25.83 4.33 12.88
CA GLY A 200 -25.40 4.29 14.27
C GLY A 200 -24.40 3.19 14.61
N THR A 201 -24.02 2.34 13.66
CA THR A 201 -23.00 1.31 13.91
C THR A 201 -21.65 1.93 14.21
N ARG A 202 -20.91 1.34 15.16
CA ARG A 202 -19.57 1.79 15.54
C ARG A 202 -18.58 0.63 15.46
N TYR A 203 -17.43 0.89 14.84
CA TYR A 203 -16.34 -0.06 14.75
C TYR A 203 -15.14 0.47 15.54
N GLU A 204 -14.81 -0.24 16.63
CA GLU A 204 -13.70 0.15 17.48
C GLU A 204 -12.35 0.12 16.76
N ARG A 205 -11.48 1.04 17.15
CA ARG A 205 -10.13 1.08 16.65
C ARG A 205 -9.27 -0.02 17.27
N PRO A 206 -8.63 -0.88 16.46
CA PRO A 206 -7.64 -1.83 16.98
C PRO A 206 -6.39 -1.07 17.40
N LYS A 207 -5.99 -1.21 18.66
CA LYS A 207 -4.82 -0.49 19.24
C LYS A 207 -3.54 -1.31 19.10
N PHE A 208 -3.25 -1.88 17.91
CA PHE A 208 -2.11 -2.79 17.70
C PHE A 208 -0.76 -2.14 18.00
N ALA A 209 -0.53 -0.92 17.49
CA ALA A 209 0.72 -0.22 17.77
C ALA A 209 0.82 0.18 19.24
N TYR A 210 -0.30 0.53 19.89
CA TYR A 210 -0.33 0.89 21.31
C TYR A 210 0.07 -0.29 22.20
N ILE A 211 -0.44 -1.51 21.93
CA ILE A 211 -0.08 -2.72 22.68
C ILE A 211 1.44 -2.98 22.66
N PHE A 212 2.09 -2.69 21.54
CA PHE A 212 3.52 -2.92 21.37
C PHE A 212 4.38 -1.66 21.59
N LYS A 213 3.78 -0.52 21.96
CA LYS A 213 4.42 0.80 22.06
C LYS A 213 5.68 0.76 22.91
N ASP A 214 5.57 0.32 24.16
CA ASP A 214 6.68 0.34 25.11
C ASP A 214 7.80 -0.63 24.72
N LYS A 215 7.42 -1.82 24.27
CA LYS A 215 8.37 -2.82 23.76
C LYS A 215 9.11 -2.30 22.53
N LEU A 216 8.39 -1.70 21.58
CA LEU A 216 8.99 -1.13 20.37
C LEU A 216 9.91 0.03 20.72
N ALA A 217 9.49 0.97 21.57
CA ALA A 217 10.26 2.10 22.01
C ALA A 217 11.56 1.67 22.75
N LYS A 218 11.48 0.65 23.61
CA LYS A 218 12.64 0.06 24.28
C LYS A 218 13.66 -0.50 23.30
N GLU A 219 13.20 -1.30 22.33
CA GLU A 219 14.08 -1.93 21.36
C GLU A 219 14.65 -0.93 20.35
N GLN A 220 13.90 0.10 19.98
CA GLN A 220 14.38 1.21 19.13
C GLN A 220 15.43 2.05 19.85
N ARG A 221 15.21 2.42 21.13
CA ARG A 221 16.22 3.13 21.94
C ARG A 221 17.53 2.34 22.05
N LYS A 222 17.44 1.02 22.26
CA LYS A 222 18.62 0.14 22.26
C LYS A 222 19.35 0.16 20.93
N LEU A 223 18.59 0.04 19.81
CA LEU A 223 19.15 0.09 18.46
C LEU A 223 19.85 1.43 18.18
N SER A 224 19.22 2.56 18.56
CA SER A 224 19.78 3.90 18.41
C SER A 224 21.08 4.07 19.18
N LYS A 225 21.13 3.67 20.48
CA LYS A 225 22.36 3.70 21.28
C LYS A 225 23.49 2.89 20.65
N MET A 226 23.19 1.68 20.15
CA MET A 226 24.19 0.85 19.47
C MET A 226 24.69 1.52 18.19
N ARG A 227 23.80 2.12 17.41
CA ARG A 227 24.14 2.85 16.19
C ARG A 227 25.09 4.01 16.50
N THR A 228 24.72 4.89 17.42
CA THR A 228 25.56 6.05 17.81
C THR A 228 26.93 5.63 18.30
N LYS A 229 27.02 4.54 19.11
CA LYS A 229 28.30 4.01 19.58
C LYS A 229 29.19 3.54 18.41
N LEU A 230 28.64 2.82 17.47
CA LEU A 230 29.36 2.29 16.31
C LEU A 230 29.79 3.41 15.35
N GLU A 231 28.93 4.40 15.10
CA GLU A 231 29.23 5.57 14.28
C GLU A 231 30.35 6.42 14.90
N ARG A 232 30.37 6.62 16.22
CA ARG A 232 31.46 7.31 16.93
C ARG A 232 32.79 6.55 16.84
N ALA A 233 32.73 5.22 16.79
CA ALA A 233 33.91 4.37 16.64
C ALA A 233 34.33 4.16 15.17
N ASN A 234 33.69 4.85 14.21
CA ASN A 234 33.88 4.68 12.74
C ASN A 234 33.76 3.22 12.27
N LEU A 235 32.94 2.40 12.96
CA LEU A 235 32.76 1.00 12.60
C LEU A 235 31.60 0.82 11.61
N ASN A 236 31.79 -0.10 10.64
CA ASN A 236 30.77 -0.43 9.67
C ASN A 236 29.58 -1.14 10.31
N LEU A 237 28.41 -0.50 10.28
CA LEU A 237 27.16 -1.04 10.81
C LEU A 237 26.76 -2.39 10.21
N ASP A 238 27.02 -2.61 8.91
CA ASP A 238 26.64 -3.85 8.22
C ASP A 238 27.47 -5.06 8.69
N GLY A 239 28.70 -4.84 9.16
CA GLY A 239 29.59 -5.88 9.71
C GLY A 239 29.30 -6.24 11.18
N CYS A 240 28.58 -5.40 11.92
CA CYS A 240 28.36 -5.58 13.36
C CYS A 240 27.20 -6.53 13.66
N LYS A 241 27.49 -7.81 13.90
CA LYS A 241 26.50 -8.89 14.12
C LYS A 241 25.45 -8.53 15.19
N ASN A 242 25.84 -7.96 16.31
CA ASN A 242 24.93 -7.60 17.41
C ASN A 242 23.98 -6.46 17.00
N TYR A 243 24.48 -5.46 16.26
CA TYR A 243 23.64 -4.40 15.69
C TYR A 243 22.63 -4.98 14.69
N GLN A 244 23.04 -5.89 13.80
CA GLN A 244 22.14 -6.52 12.84
C GLN A 244 21.08 -7.39 13.54
N LYS A 245 21.42 -8.12 14.61
CA LYS A 245 20.44 -8.85 15.45
C LYS A 245 19.40 -7.90 16.07
N GLN A 246 19.84 -6.78 16.61
CA GLN A 246 18.94 -5.79 17.21
C GLN A 246 18.04 -5.12 16.15
N LYS A 247 18.61 -4.74 14.99
CA LYS A 247 17.87 -4.21 13.84
C LYS A 247 16.78 -5.19 13.37
N HIS A 248 17.12 -6.47 13.29
CA HIS A 248 16.18 -7.53 12.93
C HIS A 248 15.04 -7.69 13.96
N LYS A 249 15.35 -7.56 15.27
CA LYS A 249 14.35 -7.61 16.34
C LYS A 249 13.34 -6.48 16.23
N VAL A 250 13.80 -5.25 15.97
CA VAL A 250 12.93 -4.09 15.73
C VAL A 250 12.10 -4.31 14.45
N ALA A 251 12.70 -4.80 13.36
CA ALA A 251 12.00 -5.08 12.12
C ALA A 251 10.88 -6.13 12.29
N LYS A 252 11.11 -7.17 13.11
CA LYS A 252 10.08 -8.17 13.44
C LYS A 252 8.89 -7.57 14.20
N LEU A 253 9.12 -6.65 15.12
CA LEU A 253 8.04 -5.97 15.83
C LEU A 253 7.18 -5.13 14.88
N HIS A 254 7.83 -4.34 14.01
CA HIS A 254 7.11 -3.59 12.98
C HIS A 254 6.33 -4.50 12.03
N GLU A 255 6.92 -5.62 11.59
CA GLU A 255 6.23 -6.59 10.72
C GLU A 255 5.00 -7.19 11.42
N HIS A 256 5.11 -7.52 12.70
CA HIS A 256 4.00 -8.08 13.48
C HIS A 256 2.84 -7.09 13.59
N ILE A 257 3.11 -5.84 14.00
CA ILE A 257 2.11 -4.76 14.08
C ILE A 257 1.45 -4.55 12.70
N ALA A 258 2.27 -4.49 11.64
CA ALA A 258 1.79 -4.29 10.28
C ALA A 258 0.88 -5.43 9.78
N ASN A 259 1.22 -6.67 10.11
CA ASN A 259 0.44 -7.83 9.71
C ASN A 259 -0.90 -7.91 10.46
N ASN A 260 -0.92 -7.61 11.77
CA ASN A 260 -2.15 -7.59 12.55
C ASN A 260 -3.12 -6.51 12.04
N ALA A 261 -2.62 -5.30 11.79
CA ALA A 261 -3.44 -4.23 11.24
C ALA A 261 -3.97 -4.57 9.83
N LYS A 262 -3.13 -5.21 9.00
CA LYS A 262 -3.55 -5.65 7.67
C LYS A 262 -4.63 -6.73 7.72
N ASP A 263 -4.48 -7.73 8.59
CA ASP A 263 -5.47 -8.79 8.79
C ASP A 263 -6.81 -8.22 9.26
N PHE A 264 -6.77 -7.35 10.25
CA PHE A 264 -7.96 -6.64 10.74
C PHE A 264 -8.67 -5.87 9.61
N ASN A 265 -7.93 -5.05 8.85
CA ASN A 265 -8.47 -4.28 7.75
C ASN A 265 -9.06 -5.18 6.65
N HIS A 266 -8.46 -6.34 6.40
CA HIS A 266 -9.02 -7.31 5.45
C HIS A 266 -10.34 -7.90 5.94
N LYS A 267 -10.44 -8.26 7.23
CA LYS A 267 -11.65 -8.81 7.84
C LYS A 267 -12.76 -7.75 7.89
N LEU A 268 -12.45 -6.56 8.40
CA LEU A 268 -13.42 -5.46 8.48
C LEU A 268 -13.95 -5.07 7.11
N SER A 269 -13.05 -4.81 6.14
CA SER A 269 -13.48 -4.44 4.79
C SER A 269 -14.26 -5.56 4.07
N ARG A 270 -14.05 -6.83 4.43
CA ARG A 270 -14.88 -7.94 3.91
C ARG A 270 -16.27 -7.91 4.51
N LYS A 271 -16.37 -7.75 5.81
CA LYS A 271 -17.65 -7.63 6.54
C LYS A 271 -18.49 -6.47 6.00
N LEU A 272 -17.89 -5.28 5.85
CA LEU A 272 -18.62 -4.10 5.33
C LEU A 272 -19.19 -4.33 3.92
N VAL A 273 -18.43 -4.98 3.04
CA VAL A 273 -18.89 -5.27 1.67
C VAL A 273 -19.94 -6.40 1.63
N GLU A 274 -19.97 -7.27 2.65
CA GLU A 274 -21.05 -8.25 2.83
C GLU A 274 -22.33 -7.61 3.37
N ASP A 275 -22.20 -6.67 4.31
CA ASP A 275 -23.33 -6.05 5.00
C ASP A 275 -24.03 -4.97 4.16
N TYR A 276 -23.32 -4.25 3.27
CA TYR A 276 -23.85 -3.08 2.54
C TYR A 276 -23.66 -3.17 1.04
N ASP A 277 -24.63 -2.66 0.28
CA ASP A 277 -24.58 -2.56 -1.18
C ASP A 277 -23.95 -1.25 -1.66
N PHE A 278 -24.07 -0.20 -0.84
CA PHE A 278 -23.53 1.12 -1.11
C PHE A 278 -22.79 1.63 0.13
N ILE A 279 -21.53 2.00 -0.06
CA ILE A 279 -20.66 2.52 1.00
C ILE A 279 -20.13 3.89 0.57
N ALA A 280 -20.34 4.91 1.38
CA ALA A 280 -19.80 6.24 1.21
C ALA A 280 -18.80 6.59 2.30
N MET A 281 -17.71 7.28 1.96
CA MET A 281 -16.68 7.74 2.90
C MET A 281 -16.13 9.11 2.49
N GLU A 282 -15.49 9.82 3.42
CA GLU A 282 -14.74 11.04 3.10
C GLU A 282 -13.38 10.72 2.45
N ASP A 283 -12.90 11.63 1.57
CA ASP A 283 -11.50 11.62 1.10
C ASP A 283 -10.61 12.34 2.13
N LEU A 284 -10.09 11.63 3.11
CA LEU A 284 -9.20 12.19 4.11
C LEU A 284 -7.78 12.40 3.60
N ASN A 285 -7.24 13.60 3.81
CA ASN A 285 -5.82 13.87 3.59
C ASN A 285 -4.95 13.29 4.71
N VAL A 286 -4.79 11.97 4.70
CA VAL A 286 -4.01 11.25 5.72
C VAL A 286 -2.56 11.75 5.78
N SER A 287 -1.95 12.11 4.63
CA SER A 287 -0.59 12.63 4.58
C SER A 287 -0.45 14.00 5.24
N GLY A 288 -1.45 14.86 5.11
CA GLY A 288 -1.53 16.14 5.82
C GLY A 288 -1.72 15.96 7.33
N LEU A 289 -2.62 15.06 7.72
CA LEU A 289 -2.88 14.75 9.12
C LEU A 289 -1.66 14.15 9.85
N LEU A 290 -0.82 13.38 9.17
CA LEU A 290 0.43 12.82 9.70
C LEU A 290 1.49 13.89 10.05
N LYS A 291 1.38 15.13 9.54
CA LYS A 291 2.25 16.24 9.91
C LYS A 291 1.98 16.74 11.34
N ASN A 292 0.80 16.46 11.90
CA ASN A 292 0.49 16.78 13.29
C ASN A 292 1.16 15.75 14.22
N HIS A 293 2.28 16.15 14.84
CA HIS A 293 3.10 15.27 15.70
C HIS A 293 2.33 14.65 16.88
N LYS A 294 1.30 15.33 17.42
CA LYS A 294 0.49 14.83 18.53
C LYS A 294 -0.42 13.68 18.11
N LEU A 295 -0.90 13.69 16.88
CA LEU A 295 -1.84 12.71 16.34
C LEU A 295 -1.19 11.68 15.40
N ALA A 296 0.01 11.96 14.90
CA ALA A 296 0.68 11.16 13.87
C ALA A 296 0.80 9.67 14.25
N TYR A 297 1.07 9.37 15.52
CA TYR A 297 1.14 7.99 15.99
C TYR A 297 -0.21 7.28 15.88
N SER A 298 -1.29 7.90 16.36
CA SER A 298 -2.65 7.35 16.31
C SER A 298 -3.15 7.20 14.88
N ILE A 299 -2.89 8.18 14.02
CA ILE A 299 -3.26 8.18 12.59
C ILE A 299 -2.50 7.07 11.85
N SER A 300 -1.20 6.89 12.14
CA SER A 300 -0.39 5.81 11.56
C SER A 300 -0.86 4.41 11.97
N ASP A 301 -1.39 4.26 13.20
CA ASP A 301 -1.90 2.99 13.71
C ASP A 301 -3.20 2.56 13.00
N VAL A 302 -4.07 3.51 12.70
CA VAL A 302 -5.39 3.26 12.08
C VAL A 302 -5.28 2.77 10.64
N ARG A 303 -4.30 3.25 9.86
CA ARG A 303 -4.08 2.90 8.45
C ARG A 303 -5.32 3.12 7.57
N TRP A 304 -6.00 4.24 7.73
CA TRP A 304 -7.22 4.59 6.97
C TRP A 304 -7.08 4.37 5.46
N SER A 305 -6.02 4.90 4.85
CA SER A 305 -5.79 4.72 3.41
C SER A 305 -5.75 3.25 2.97
N GLN A 306 -5.25 2.35 3.85
CA GLN A 306 -5.25 0.91 3.58
C GLN A 306 -6.65 0.32 3.68
N LEU A 307 -7.43 0.71 4.70
CA LEU A 307 -8.81 0.24 4.89
C LEU A 307 -9.71 0.70 3.73
N VAL A 308 -9.67 2.00 3.41
CA VAL A 308 -10.42 2.59 2.29
C VAL A 308 -10.08 1.88 0.98
N GLY A 309 -8.79 1.70 0.67
CA GLY A 309 -8.37 0.97 -0.51
C GLY A 309 -8.87 -0.48 -0.54
N PHE A 310 -8.95 -1.14 0.64
CA PHE A 310 -9.50 -2.51 0.71
C PHE A 310 -11.00 -2.55 0.49
N ILE A 311 -11.77 -1.58 0.98
CA ILE A 311 -13.21 -1.46 0.72
C ILE A 311 -13.44 -1.18 -0.76
N GLN A 312 -12.74 -0.21 -1.33
CA GLN A 312 -12.87 0.20 -2.72
C GLN A 312 -12.72 -0.97 -3.71
N TYR A 313 -11.59 -1.70 -3.65
CA TYR A 313 -11.41 -2.81 -4.60
C TYR A 313 -12.34 -3.99 -4.32
N LYS A 314 -12.73 -4.23 -3.07
CA LYS A 314 -13.69 -5.29 -2.75
C LYS A 314 -15.10 -4.94 -3.21
N CYS A 315 -15.54 -3.69 -3.09
CA CYS A 315 -16.80 -3.25 -3.69
C CYS A 315 -16.81 -3.52 -5.21
N LEU A 316 -15.73 -3.14 -5.90
CA LEU A 316 -15.58 -3.43 -7.33
C LEU A 316 -15.63 -4.94 -7.63
N TRP A 317 -14.93 -5.77 -6.85
CA TRP A 317 -14.89 -7.21 -7.06
C TRP A 317 -16.25 -7.90 -6.85
N TYR A 318 -17.01 -7.44 -5.86
CA TYR A 318 -18.23 -8.09 -5.41
C TYR A 318 -19.51 -7.41 -5.91
N GLY A 319 -19.41 -6.46 -6.85
CA GLY A 319 -20.57 -5.80 -7.45
C GLY A 319 -21.30 -4.86 -6.49
N LYS A 320 -20.58 -4.25 -5.57
CA LYS A 320 -21.07 -3.23 -4.63
C LYS A 320 -20.59 -1.85 -5.06
N LYS A 321 -21.25 -0.78 -4.61
CA LYS A 321 -20.90 0.60 -4.96
C LYS A 321 -20.11 1.25 -3.83
N PHE A 322 -19.02 1.95 -4.19
CA PHE A 322 -18.21 2.73 -3.26
C PHE A 322 -18.01 4.14 -3.81
N ILE A 323 -18.28 5.16 -2.98
CA ILE A 323 -18.07 6.57 -3.33
C ILE A 323 -17.27 7.26 -2.22
N GLN A 324 -16.26 8.02 -2.61
CA GLN A 324 -15.62 8.99 -1.74
C GLN A 324 -16.16 10.38 -2.07
N ILE A 325 -16.66 11.08 -1.05
CA ILE A 325 -17.11 12.47 -1.20
C ILE A 325 -15.93 13.42 -1.11
N ASP A 326 -16.15 14.66 -1.55
CA ASP A 326 -15.15 15.72 -1.51
C ASP A 326 -14.60 15.95 -0.09
N ARG A 327 -13.30 16.16 -0.01
CA ARG A 327 -12.53 16.38 1.23
C ARG A 327 -13.00 17.58 2.05
N PHE A 328 -13.50 18.61 1.39
CA PHE A 328 -13.88 19.87 2.02
C PHE A 328 -15.36 19.94 2.36
N TYR A 329 -16.10 18.86 2.16
CA TYR A 329 -17.50 18.83 2.55
C TYR A 329 -17.65 18.86 4.07
N ALA A 330 -18.38 19.85 4.58
CA ALA A 330 -18.51 20.13 6.01
C ALA A 330 -19.53 19.18 6.70
N SER A 331 -19.34 17.87 6.57
CA SER A 331 -20.25 16.82 7.01
C SER A 331 -20.70 16.97 8.46
N SER A 332 -19.82 17.36 9.38
CA SER A 332 -20.12 17.51 10.80
C SER A 332 -20.86 18.79 11.18
N LYS A 333 -20.91 19.81 10.29
CA LYS A 333 -21.49 21.12 10.55
C LYS A 333 -22.89 21.31 9.94
N ILE A 334 -23.33 20.40 9.12
CA ILE A 334 -24.63 20.40 8.46
C ILE A 334 -25.59 19.54 9.27
N CYS A 335 -26.79 20.03 9.51
CA CYS A 335 -27.84 19.21 10.10
C CYS A 335 -28.33 18.18 9.09
N SER A 336 -28.24 16.89 9.40
CA SER A 336 -28.66 15.81 8.50
C SER A 336 -30.18 15.72 8.32
N CYS A 337 -30.95 16.45 9.13
CA CYS A 337 -32.41 16.49 9.07
C CYS A 337 -32.90 17.61 8.14
N CYS A 338 -32.48 18.86 8.37
CA CYS A 338 -33.00 20.03 7.63
C CYS A 338 -31.98 20.67 6.68
N GLY A 339 -30.72 20.25 6.70
CA GLY A 339 -29.65 20.80 5.83
C GLY A 339 -29.06 22.14 6.31
N ALA A 340 -29.50 22.69 7.44
CA ALA A 340 -28.99 23.95 7.97
C ALA A 340 -27.52 23.82 8.40
N TYR A 341 -26.72 24.90 8.16
CA TYR A 341 -25.29 24.94 8.46
C TYR A 341 -25.02 25.64 9.78
N HIS A 342 -24.35 24.96 10.71
CA HIS A 342 -24.08 25.43 12.08
C HIS A 342 -22.58 25.45 12.38
N ASN A 343 -21.91 26.58 12.05
CA ASN A 343 -20.48 26.71 12.34
C ASN A 343 -20.22 26.97 13.83
N ASP A 344 -21.07 27.76 14.47
CA ASP A 344 -20.83 28.28 15.83
C ASP A 344 -21.05 27.22 16.90
N ILE A 345 -21.99 26.31 16.68
CA ILE A 345 -22.30 25.22 17.63
C ILE A 345 -21.25 24.14 17.55
N VAL A 346 -20.79 23.77 16.33
CA VAL A 346 -19.88 22.65 16.06
C VAL A 346 -18.47 23.13 15.72
N ASN A 347 -18.00 24.17 16.39
CA ASN A 347 -16.70 24.78 16.15
C ASN A 347 -15.51 24.04 16.80
N SER A 348 -15.78 23.12 17.74
CA SER A 348 -14.77 22.38 18.49
C SER A 348 -14.94 20.86 18.37
N LEU A 349 -13.80 20.15 18.27
CA LEU A 349 -13.77 18.69 18.32
C LEU A 349 -14.24 18.11 19.67
N LYS A 350 -14.41 18.92 20.69
CA LYS A 350 -14.93 18.52 22.01
C LYS A 350 -16.44 18.36 22.03
N VAL A 351 -17.15 19.05 21.14
CA VAL A 351 -18.62 18.94 21.01
C VAL A 351 -18.93 17.58 20.39
N ARG A 352 -19.60 16.73 21.14
CA ARG A 352 -19.99 15.37 20.69
C ARG A 352 -21.48 15.27 20.36
N GLU A 353 -22.29 16.05 21.05
CA GLU A 353 -23.74 16.14 20.86
C GLU A 353 -24.15 17.59 20.70
N TRP A 354 -25.16 17.85 19.89
CA TRP A 354 -25.66 19.19 19.64
C TRP A 354 -27.11 19.14 19.15
N THR A 355 -27.83 20.24 19.36
CA THR A 355 -29.21 20.41 18.89
C THR A 355 -29.24 21.45 17.78
N CYS A 356 -29.88 21.11 16.67
CA CYS A 356 -30.09 22.03 15.57
C CYS A 356 -31.01 23.19 15.97
N LEU A 357 -30.60 24.45 15.76
CA LEU A 357 -31.37 25.61 16.10
C LEU A 357 -32.57 25.82 15.16
N ASP A 358 -32.50 25.31 13.93
CA ASP A 358 -33.55 25.49 12.93
C ASP A 358 -34.68 24.47 13.06
N CYS A 359 -34.36 23.19 13.30
CA CYS A 359 -35.38 22.13 13.34
C CYS A 359 -35.49 21.42 14.69
N GLY A 360 -34.72 21.81 15.70
CA GLY A 360 -34.75 21.22 17.03
C GLY A 360 -34.22 19.78 17.14
N THR A 361 -33.75 19.18 16.07
CA THR A 361 -33.26 17.80 16.10
C THR A 361 -31.96 17.69 16.90
N HIS A 362 -31.91 16.74 17.85
CA HIS A 362 -30.70 16.41 18.59
C HIS A 362 -29.82 15.44 17.82
N HIS A 363 -28.55 15.69 17.77
CA HIS A 363 -27.56 14.94 16.97
C HIS A 363 -26.40 14.45 17.83
N ASP A 364 -26.04 13.15 17.68
CA ASP A 364 -24.65 12.73 17.84
C ASP A 364 -23.87 13.26 16.65
N ARG A 365 -22.78 13.97 16.89
CA ARG A 365 -21.99 14.68 15.86
C ARG A 365 -21.46 13.74 14.79
N ASP A 366 -20.91 12.60 15.19
CA ASP A 366 -20.22 11.68 14.31
C ASP A 366 -21.24 10.88 13.48
N VAL A 367 -22.38 10.50 14.06
CA VAL A 367 -23.52 9.88 13.34
C VAL A 367 -24.16 10.88 12.37
N ASN A 368 -24.30 12.15 12.77
CA ASN A 368 -24.79 13.21 11.89
C ASN A 368 -23.85 13.40 10.68
N ALA A 369 -22.53 13.43 10.90
CA ALA A 369 -21.54 13.50 9.84
C ALA A 369 -21.67 12.32 8.88
N ALA A 370 -21.79 11.09 9.40
CA ALA A 370 -21.95 9.89 8.59
C ALA A 370 -23.24 9.91 7.74
N LYS A 371 -24.37 10.43 8.27
CA LYS A 371 -25.60 10.65 7.51
C LYS A 371 -25.39 11.64 6.37
N ASN A 372 -24.73 12.76 6.63
CA ASN A 372 -24.44 13.78 5.62
C ASN A 372 -23.49 13.26 4.52
N ILE A 373 -22.52 12.40 4.88
CA ILE A 373 -21.65 11.71 3.92
C ILE A 373 -22.48 10.83 2.98
N LEU A 374 -23.44 10.07 3.54
CA LEU A 374 -24.32 9.23 2.74
C LEU A 374 -25.22 10.07 1.81
N ILE A 375 -25.89 11.10 2.34
CA ILE A 375 -26.76 12.00 1.57
C ILE A 375 -25.97 12.63 0.41
N LYS A 376 -24.78 13.18 0.69
CA LYS A 376 -23.91 13.77 -0.33
C LYS A 376 -23.48 12.79 -1.39
N ALA A 377 -23.10 11.57 -1.00
CA ALA A 377 -22.69 10.54 -1.94
C ALA A 377 -23.82 10.07 -2.86
N LEU A 378 -25.04 9.99 -2.34
CA LEU A 378 -26.22 9.66 -3.12
C LEU A 378 -26.57 10.74 -4.14
N SER A 379 -26.38 12.02 -3.80
CA SER A 379 -26.62 13.14 -4.74
C SER A 379 -25.61 13.22 -5.89
N VAL A 380 -24.39 12.67 -5.73
CA VAL A 380 -23.33 12.68 -6.77
C VAL A 380 -23.32 11.40 -7.59
N GLY A 381 -23.90 10.34 -7.07
CA GLY A 381 -23.81 8.98 -7.62
C GLY A 381 -25.01 8.52 -8.44
N VAL A 382 -25.94 9.44 -8.75
CA VAL A 382 -27.09 9.19 -9.66
C VAL A 382 -26.73 9.58 -11.06
#